data_542a20987b6c1dece8f248c9f7eeff5f
#
_entry.id   542a20987b6c1dece8f248c9f7eeff5f
#
_cell.length_a   1.000
_cell.length_b   1.000
_cell.length_c   1.000
_cell.angle_alpha   90.00
_cell.angle_beta   90.00
_cell.angle_gamma   90.00
#
_symmetry.space_group_name_H-M   'P 1'
#
loop_
_entity.id
_entity.type
_entity.pdbx_description
1 polymer ?
#
loop_
_entity_poly.entity_id
_entity_poly.type
_entity_poly.pdbx_seq_one_letter_code
_entity_poly.pdbx_strand_id
1 'polypeptide(L)'
;EHWGEVIIEHGPDSWVASKPAATELARALGLESEIVGLRADQAETSIMHDGRLLPLPSGLSLVVPTGLRPLLASPLLSPLGKLRLLAEYFVPPRLDEDDESLASFVRRRFGREFAERVAEPLLSGIFAGDAGQLSVLATYPQLRRLERERGSLLRARAMQARRPAGLAGGSPFLTLRSGMERLVRAVAGDLQRTVVRTGATALGIAPSNGGFAIDLVDGTRLEADGVILAVPAWRAARLFERSFTRAAAVLQALPYASSAAVTLVYRQSDLAGFARGRGFLVPAREGRPISAVTWVTNKFPARAPEHLGLVRVFFRAERAGLSDDAPTEILVAVALQELRSAVGLQAEPLHAIVSRHERALPQYCVGHRQRVAELRSLLGSWPGLALAGAAYDGVGVSDCIASGWRAAEAVLQGIGARQSVGR
;
A
#
# COMPACT_ATOMS: atom_id res chain seq x y z
N GLU A 1 9.60 16.06 1.32
CA GLU A 1 10.00 17.27 2.09
C GLU A 1 11.41 17.10 2.62
N HIS A 2 12.12 18.22 2.78
CA HIS A 2 13.46 18.23 3.34
C HIS A 2 13.50 19.05 4.63
N TRP A 3 14.16 18.52 5.65
CA TRP A 3 14.57 19.25 6.82
C TRP A 3 16.10 19.22 6.91
N GLY A 4 16.75 20.30 6.45
CA GLY A 4 18.17 20.26 6.16
C GLY A 4 18.52 19.18 5.16
N GLU A 5 19.42 18.26 5.51
CA GLU A 5 19.82 17.10 4.68
C GLU A 5 18.92 15.87 4.88
N VAL A 6 17.91 15.95 5.76
CA VAL A 6 16.98 14.84 6.02
C VAL A 6 15.88 14.80 4.97
N ILE A 7 15.62 13.61 4.42
CA ILE A 7 14.55 13.37 3.45
C ILE A 7 13.36 12.72 4.16
N ILE A 8 12.25 13.43 4.21
CA ILE A 8 11.00 12.99 4.85
C ILE A 8 9.98 12.65 3.79
N GLU A 9 9.59 11.38 3.74
CA GLU A 9 8.54 10.89 2.86
C GLU A 9 7.17 11.07 3.52
N HIS A 10 6.28 11.84 2.92
CA HIS A 10 4.90 11.94 3.41
C HIS A 10 4.07 10.72 3.05
N GLY A 11 4.28 10.16 1.86
CA GLY A 11 3.57 9.00 1.32
C GLY A 11 4.39 7.71 1.34
N PRO A 12 4.35 6.94 0.24
CA PRO A 12 5.14 5.72 0.08
C PRO A 12 6.64 6.01 0.12
N ASP A 13 7.41 5.20 0.86
CA ASP A 13 8.86 5.31 0.94
C ASP A 13 9.60 4.34 0.01
N SER A 14 8.87 3.43 -0.63
CA SER A 14 9.45 2.34 -1.42
C SER A 14 8.41 1.65 -2.30
N TRP A 15 8.86 0.81 -3.22
CA TRP A 15 8.02 -0.10 -4.00
C TRP A 15 8.48 -1.55 -3.87
N VAL A 16 7.59 -2.49 -4.20
CA VAL A 16 7.87 -3.93 -4.17
C VAL A 16 8.72 -4.32 -5.38
N ALA A 17 9.90 -4.88 -5.15
CA ALA A 17 10.86 -5.24 -6.20
C ALA A 17 10.34 -6.28 -7.21
N SER A 18 9.45 -7.19 -6.77
CA SER A 18 8.87 -8.22 -7.64
C SER A 18 7.80 -7.70 -8.61
N LYS A 19 7.40 -6.42 -8.51
CA LYS A 19 6.49 -5.75 -9.44
C LYS A 19 7.30 -4.78 -10.30
N PRO A 20 7.51 -5.04 -11.61
CA PRO A 20 8.55 -4.42 -12.40
C PRO A 20 8.30 -2.94 -12.75
N ALA A 21 7.04 -2.50 -12.87
CA ALA A 21 6.68 -1.22 -13.48
C ALA A 21 7.40 0.01 -12.88
N ALA A 22 7.56 0.09 -11.55
CA ALA A 22 8.28 1.22 -10.96
C ALA A 22 9.79 1.17 -11.26
N THR A 23 10.37 -0.01 -11.28
CA THR A 23 11.79 -0.20 -11.64
C THR A 23 12.02 0.10 -13.11
N GLU A 24 11.14 -0.35 -13.99
CA GLU A 24 11.19 -0.08 -15.43
C GLU A 24 11.05 1.42 -15.72
N LEU A 25 10.09 2.10 -15.08
CA LEU A 25 9.94 3.55 -15.22
C LEU A 25 11.18 4.30 -14.71
N ALA A 26 11.71 3.93 -13.54
CA ALA A 26 12.91 4.56 -13.01
C ALA A 26 14.12 4.39 -13.95
N ARG A 27 14.28 3.21 -14.56
CA ARG A 27 15.32 2.96 -15.58
C ARG A 27 15.12 3.78 -16.85
N ALA A 28 13.90 3.81 -17.36
CA ALA A 28 13.55 4.61 -18.55
C ALA A 28 13.85 6.11 -18.36
N LEU A 29 13.74 6.59 -17.12
CA LEU A 29 14.06 7.98 -16.75
C LEU A 29 15.53 8.20 -16.35
N GLY A 30 16.41 7.21 -16.53
CA GLY A 30 17.85 7.33 -16.21
C GLY A 30 18.17 7.31 -14.71
N LEU A 31 17.27 6.81 -13.86
CA LEU A 31 17.43 6.79 -12.41
C LEU A 31 17.97 5.45 -11.85
N GLU A 32 18.50 4.57 -12.70
CA GLU A 32 18.93 3.23 -12.28
C GLU A 32 20.00 3.27 -11.17
N SER A 33 20.96 4.20 -11.25
CA SER A 33 22.01 4.38 -10.25
C SER A 33 21.50 4.88 -8.88
N GLU A 34 20.29 5.44 -8.84
CA GLU A 34 19.64 5.88 -7.61
C GLU A 34 18.82 4.78 -6.91
N ILE A 35 18.57 3.66 -7.61
CA ILE A 35 17.76 2.56 -7.04
C ILE A 35 18.58 1.86 -5.95
N VAL A 36 18.03 1.85 -4.75
CA VAL A 36 18.65 1.20 -3.58
C VAL A 36 17.64 0.28 -2.89
N GLY A 37 18.16 -0.80 -2.30
CA GLY A 37 17.37 -1.75 -1.52
C GLY A 37 17.37 -1.44 -0.03
N LEU A 38 16.71 -2.33 0.72
CA LEU A 38 16.74 -2.32 2.18
C LEU A 38 18.13 -2.64 2.70
N ARG A 39 18.49 -2.03 3.82
CA ARG A 39 19.68 -2.38 4.57
C ARG A 39 19.60 -3.84 5.08
N ALA A 40 20.62 -4.64 4.79
CA ALA A 40 20.58 -6.10 5.03
C ALA A 40 20.81 -6.47 6.50
N ASP A 41 21.70 -5.76 7.19
CA ASP A 41 22.08 -6.02 8.59
C ASP A 41 20.98 -5.65 9.61
N GLN A 42 19.91 -4.97 9.17
CA GLN A 42 18.75 -4.57 9.97
C GLN A 42 17.47 -5.28 9.49
N ALA A 43 17.55 -6.58 9.22
CA ALA A 43 16.43 -7.32 8.60
C ALA A 43 15.27 -7.62 9.57
N GLU A 44 15.51 -7.55 10.87
CA GLU A 44 14.52 -7.92 11.88
C GLU A 44 13.34 -6.95 11.94
N THR A 45 12.17 -7.49 12.17
CA THR A 45 10.95 -6.74 12.51
C THR A 45 10.36 -7.37 13.75
N SER A 46 9.88 -6.55 14.68
CA SER A 46 9.20 -7.03 15.88
C SER A 46 7.69 -6.87 15.76
N ILE A 47 6.98 -7.57 16.62
CA ILE A 47 5.53 -7.46 16.76
C ILE A 47 5.20 -7.33 18.25
N MET A 48 4.27 -6.44 18.56
CA MET A 48 3.81 -6.28 19.94
C MET A 48 2.88 -7.44 20.33
N HIS A 49 3.10 -7.98 21.50
CA HIS A 49 2.29 -9.04 22.07
C HIS A 49 2.21 -8.88 23.58
N ASP A 50 1.00 -8.59 24.07
CA ASP A 50 0.71 -8.30 25.47
C ASP A 50 1.68 -7.23 26.05
N GLY A 51 1.84 -6.12 25.30
CA GLY A 51 2.70 -4.98 25.66
C GLY A 51 4.21 -5.18 25.48
N ARG A 52 4.66 -6.35 25.01
CA ARG A 52 6.09 -6.67 24.80
C ARG A 52 6.41 -6.81 23.31
N LEU A 53 7.60 -6.40 22.91
CA LEU A 53 8.08 -6.60 21.54
C LEU A 53 8.72 -8.00 21.41
N LEU A 54 8.16 -8.82 20.55
CA LEU A 54 8.67 -10.13 20.18
C LEU A 54 9.14 -10.13 18.74
N PRO A 55 10.20 -10.86 18.38
CA PRO A 55 10.63 -10.94 16.99
C PRO A 55 9.55 -11.59 16.14
N LEU A 56 9.26 -10.98 14.98
CA LEU A 56 8.40 -11.58 13.97
C LEU A 56 9.12 -12.83 13.41
N PRO A 57 8.46 -14.00 13.39
CA PRO A 57 9.09 -15.21 12.88
C PRO A 57 9.58 -15.03 11.44
N SER A 58 10.83 -15.38 11.17
CA SER A 58 11.34 -15.46 9.82
C SER A 58 10.63 -16.55 9.01
N GLY A 59 10.73 -16.49 7.68
CA GLY A 59 10.09 -17.49 6.83
C GLY A 59 8.59 -17.28 6.66
N LEU A 60 8.15 -16.04 6.63
CA LEU A 60 6.82 -15.63 6.16
C LEU A 60 6.95 -15.00 4.77
N SER A 61 6.17 -15.48 3.81
CA SER A 61 5.94 -14.79 2.55
C SER A 61 4.55 -14.21 2.63
N LEU A 62 4.47 -12.90 2.87
CA LEU A 62 3.24 -12.24 3.27
C LEU A 62 2.71 -12.87 4.58
N VAL A 63 1.60 -13.61 4.50
CA VAL A 63 0.99 -14.33 5.63
C VAL A 63 1.11 -15.85 5.52
N VAL A 64 1.81 -16.36 4.50
CA VAL A 64 1.98 -17.80 4.32
C VAL A 64 3.35 -18.23 4.86
N PRO A 65 3.39 -19.19 5.78
CA PRO A 65 4.64 -19.76 6.24
C PRO A 65 5.42 -20.40 5.09
N THR A 66 6.66 -19.96 4.88
CA THR A 66 7.63 -20.60 3.97
C THR A 66 8.52 -21.60 4.71
N GLY A 67 8.57 -21.50 6.03
CA GLY A 67 9.24 -22.42 6.93
C GLY A 67 8.48 -22.55 8.25
N LEU A 68 8.20 -23.77 8.68
CA LEU A 68 7.44 -24.01 9.92
C LEU A 68 8.30 -23.85 11.18
N ARG A 69 9.60 -24.15 11.09
CA ARG A 69 10.49 -24.19 12.26
C ARG A 69 10.53 -22.86 13.04
N PRO A 70 10.69 -21.67 12.40
CA PRO A 70 10.68 -20.41 13.13
C PRO A 70 9.34 -20.10 13.79
N LEU A 71 8.22 -20.48 13.17
CA LEU A 71 6.89 -20.29 13.74
C LEU A 71 6.62 -21.21 14.93
N LEU A 72 7.04 -22.47 14.84
CA LEU A 72 6.90 -23.43 15.93
C LEU A 72 7.80 -23.07 17.12
N ALA A 73 8.95 -22.42 16.88
CA ALA A 73 9.82 -21.90 17.94
C ALA A 73 9.31 -20.57 18.53
N SER A 74 8.46 -19.83 17.79
CA SER A 74 8.00 -18.51 18.22
C SER A 74 7.08 -18.58 19.45
N PRO A 75 7.23 -17.64 20.41
CA PRO A 75 6.33 -17.50 21.55
C PRO A 75 4.98 -16.83 21.17
N LEU A 76 4.84 -16.30 19.95
CA LEU A 76 3.61 -15.67 19.48
C LEU A 76 2.41 -16.64 19.42
N LEU A 77 2.68 -17.94 19.24
CA LEU A 77 1.64 -18.97 19.16
C LEU A 77 1.72 -19.92 20.36
N SER A 78 0.57 -20.15 20.95
CA SER A 78 0.41 -21.19 21.98
C SER A 78 0.66 -22.60 21.42
N PRO A 79 0.89 -23.62 22.26
CA PRO A 79 0.99 -25.02 21.78
C PRO A 79 -0.23 -25.45 20.95
N LEU A 80 -1.44 -25.06 21.35
CA LEU A 80 -2.67 -25.33 20.59
C LEU A 80 -2.72 -24.56 19.27
N GLY A 81 -2.27 -23.31 19.27
CA GLY A 81 -2.15 -22.50 18.04
C GLY A 81 -1.18 -23.12 17.04
N LYS A 82 -0.06 -23.66 17.52
CA LYS A 82 0.94 -24.39 16.71
C LYS A 82 0.34 -25.67 16.11
N LEU A 83 -0.38 -26.46 16.91
CA LEU A 83 -1.09 -27.64 16.42
C LEU A 83 -2.15 -27.27 15.37
N ARG A 84 -2.94 -26.21 15.63
CA ARG A 84 -3.92 -25.72 14.67
C ARG A 84 -3.29 -25.23 13.37
N LEU A 85 -2.12 -24.58 13.44
CA LEU A 85 -1.34 -24.20 12.26
C LEU A 85 -0.91 -25.41 11.43
N LEU A 86 -0.38 -26.46 12.08
CA LEU A 86 0.00 -27.70 11.41
C LEU A 86 -1.19 -28.44 10.81
N ALA A 87 -2.36 -28.37 11.44
CA ALA A 87 -3.60 -28.95 10.90
C ALA A 87 -4.04 -28.35 9.56
N GLU A 88 -3.41 -27.25 9.10
CA GLU A 88 -3.65 -26.68 7.77
C GLU A 88 -3.45 -27.69 6.64
N TYR A 89 -2.55 -28.66 6.79
CA TYR A 89 -2.34 -29.73 5.82
C TYR A 89 -3.61 -30.56 5.53
N PHE A 90 -4.54 -30.61 6.48
CA PHE A 90 -5.77 -31.39 6.42
C PHE A 90 -7.03 -30.55 6.19
N VAL A 91 -6.92 -29.23 6.18
CA VAL A 91 -8.06 -28.34 5.91
C VAL A 91 -8.45 -28.49 4.44
N PRO A 92 -9.69 -28.88 4.12
CA PRO A 92 -10.13 -29.03 2.73
C PRO A 92 -10.08 -27.68 1.99
N PRO A 93 -9.72 -27.68 0.69
CA PRO A 93 -9.76 -26.48 -0.11
C PRO A 93 -11.21 -26.02 -0.34
N ARG A 94 -11.43 -24.74 -0.40
CA ARG A 94 -12.67 -24.16 -0.85
C ARG A 94 -12.63 -24.02 -2.37
N LEU A 95 -13.52 -24.72 -3.08
CA LEU A 95 -13.49 -24.83 -4.55
C LEU A 95 -14.45 -23.86 -5.26
N ASP A 96 -15.42 -23.29 -4.53
CA ASP A 96 -16.32 -22.26 -5.07
C ASP A 96 -15.56 -21.01 -5.52
N GLU A 97 -16.25 -20.13 -6.26
CA GLU A 97 -15.70 -18.86 -6.74
C GLU A 97 -16.05 -17.68 -5.85
N ASP A 98 -16.77 -17.92 -4.77
CA ASP A 98 -17.19 -16.88 -3.85
C ASP A 98 -15.99 -16.19 -3.21
N ASP A 99 -16.12 -14.89 -3.08
CA ASP A 99 -15.14 -14.08 -2.39
C ASP A 99 -15.29 -14.23 -0.87
N GLU A 100 -14.21 -14.09 -0.16
CA GLU A 100 -14.21 -14.08 1.29
C GLU A 100 -13.23 -13.03 1.82
N SER A 101 -13.43 -12.62 3.07
CA SER A 101 -12.48 -11.70 3.67
C SER A 101 -11.14 -12.37 3.94
N LEU A 102 -10.08 -11.57 3.89
CA LEU A 102 -8.72 -12.03 4.13
C LEU A 102 -8.55 -12.60 5.54
N ALA A 103 -9.21 -12.00 6.55
CA ALA A 103 -9.24 -12.54 7.91
C ALA A 103 -9.97 -13.89 7.98
N SER A 104 -11.10 -14.04 7.26
CA SER A 104 -11.83 -15.32 7.17
C SER A 104 -10.97 -16.41 6.55
N PHE A 105 -10.33 -16.09 5.41
CA PHE A 105 -9.41 -16.99 4.73
C PHE A 105 -8.27 -17.47 5.65
N VAL A 106 -7.56 -16.53 6.28
CA VAL A 106 -6.43 -16.86 7.16
C VAL A 106 -6.89 -17.64 8.39
N ARG A 107 -8.02 -17.25 9.00
CA ARG A 107 -8.60 -17.96 10.15
C ARG A 107 -9.00 -19.38 9.80
N ARG A 108 -9.62 -19.58 8.66
CA ARG A 108 -10.02 -20.90 8.16
C ARG A 108 -8.82 -21.80 7.88
N ARG A 109 -7.77 -21.26 7.27
CA ARG A 109 -6.57 -22.02 6.91
C ARG A 109 -5.67 -22.26 8.13
N PHE A 110 -5.24 -21.22 8.82
CA PHE A 110 -4.19 -21.27 9.83
C PHE A 110 -4.67 -21.19 11.28
N GLY A 111 -5.96 -20.90 11.50
CA GLY A 111 -6.55 -20.75 12.81
C GLY A 111 -6.59 -19.30 13.31
N ARG A 112 -7.40 -19.09 14.36
CA ARG A 112 -7.68 -17.76 14.91
C ARG A 112 -6.43 -17.06 15.45
N GLU A 113 -5.64 -17.81 16.23
CA GLU A 113 -4.47 -17.24 16.91
C GLU A 113 -3.42 -16.71 15.92
N PHE A 114 -3.12 -17.47 14.86
CA PHE A 114 -2.24 -17.02 13.79
C PHE A 114 -2.83 -15.81 13.04
N ALA A 115 -4.12 -15.82 12.77
CA ALA A 115 -4.80 -14.73 12.10
C ALA A 115 -4.68 -13.41 12.88
N GLU A 116 -4.92 -13.43 14.19
CA GLU A 116 -4.95 -12.24 15.04
C GLU A 116 -3.57 -11.75 15.48
N ARG A 117 -2.60 -12.67 15.69
CA ARG A 117 -1.28 -12.33 16.22
C ARG A 117 -0.19 -12.13 15.19
N VAL A 118 -0.33 -12.73 14.00
CA VAL A 118 0.70 -12.71 12.96
C VAL A 118 0.19 -12.07 11.68
N ALA A 119 -0.95 -12.54 11.16
CA ALA A 119 -1.41 -12.11 9.85
C ALA A 119 -2.04 -10.70 9.85
N GLU A 120 -2.92 -10.40 10.79
CA GLU A 120 -3.60 -9.11 10.87
C GLU A 120 -2.63 -7.92 10.91
N PRO A 121 -1.62 -7.88 11.79
CA PRO A 121 -0.72 -6.74 11.83
C PRO A 121 0.14 -6.59 10.57
N LEU A 122 0.50 -7.68 9.90
CA LEU A 122 1.20 -7.62 8.61
C LEU A 122 0.32 -7.03 7.51
N LEU A 123 -0.95 -7.45 7.45
CA LEU A 123 -1.91 -7.03 6.43
C LEU A 123 -2.38 -5.60 6.66
N SER A 124 -2.61 -5.23 7.91
CA SER A 124 -3.04 -3.89 8.27
C SER A 124 -1.98 -2.82 7.99
N GLY A 125 -0.70 -3.20 8.04
CA GLY A 125 0.41 -2.32 7.67
C GLY A 125 0.41 -1.95 6.18
N ILE A 126 -0.20 -2.77 5.31
CA ILE A 126 -0.23 -2.53 3.86
C ILE A 126 -1.46 -1.72 3.43
N PHE A 127 -2.64 -2.05 3.99
CA PHE A 127 -3.91 -1.46 3.55
C PHE A 127 -4.47 -0.42 4.52
N ALA A 128 -3.88 -0.28 5.73
CA ALA A 128 -4.41 0.53 6.83
C ALA A 128 -5.90 0.28 7.14
N GLY A 129 -6.42 -0.89 6.73
CA GLY A 129 -7.82 -1.27 6.78
C GLY A 129 -8.07 -2.52 7.62
N ASP A 130 -9.36 -2.84 7.77
CA ASP A 130 -9.81 -4.03 8.48
C ASP A 130 -9.69 -5.28 7.59
N ALA A 131 -8.80 -6.21 7.96
CA ALA A 131 -8.65 -7.50 7.28
C ALA A 131 -9.95 -8.33 7.27
N GLY A 132 -10.90 -8.02 8.17
CA GLY A 132 -12.24 -8.63 8.19
C GLY A 132 -13.12 -8.22 7.02
N GLN A 133 -12.81 -7.11 6.35
CA GLN A 133 -13.56 -6.61 5.20
C GLN A 133 -12.81 -6.78 3.88
N LEU A 134 -11.45 -6.82 3.91
CA LEU A 134 -10.63 -6.91 2.71
C LEU A 134 -10.82 -8.25 2.00
N SER A 135 -11.09 -8.22 0.70
CA SER A 135 -11.25 -9.38 -0.18
C SER A 135 -9.93 -10.11 -0.40
N VAL A 136 -9.90 -11.42 -0.22
CA VAL A 136 -8.74 -12.23 -0.58
C VAL A 136 -8.54 -12.27 -2.10
N LEU A 137 -9.62 -12.27 -2.88
CA LEU A 137 -9.54 -12.32 -4.35
C LEU A 137 -9.04 -11.01 -4.96
N ALA A 138 -9.35 -9.86 -4.33
CA ALA A 138 -8.92 -8.57 -4.81
C ALA A 138 -7.50 -8.20 -4.35
N THR A 139 -7.09 -8.64 -3.15
CA THR A 139 -5.79 -8.29 -2.57
C THR A 139 -4.71 -9.33 -2.87
N TYR A 140 -5.01 -10.61 -2.68
CA TYR A 140 -4.05 -11.72 -2.80
C TYR A 140 -4.64 -12.94 -3.52
N PRO A 141 -5.07 -12.81 -4.78
CA PRO A 141 -5.72 -13.88 -5.55
C PRO A 141 -4.84 -15.15 -5.65
N GLN A 142 -3.53 -15.00 -5.56
CA GLN A 142 -2.59 -16.13 -5.55
C GLN A 142 -2.80 -17.08 -4.37
N LEU A 143 -3.32 -16.60 -3.22
CA LEU A 143 -3.59 -17.47 -2.07
C LEU A 143 -4.74 -18.43 -2.37
N ARG A 144 -5.83 -17.94 -2.95
CA ARG A 144 -6.98 -18.77 -3.38
C ARG A 144 -6.59 -19.71 -4.51
N ARG A 145 -5.77 -19.25 -5.45
CA ARG A 145 -5.25 -20.11 -6.52
C ARG A 145 -4.41 -21.26 -5.96
N LEU A 146 -3.46 -20.97 -5.05
CA LEU A 146 -2.64 -22.00 -4.41
C LEU A 146 -3.49 -22.99 -3.60
N GLU A 147 -4.51 -22.53 -2.88
CA GLU A 147 -5.45 -23.38 -2.16
C GLU A 147 -6.16 -24.34 -3.12
N ARG A 148 -6.72 -23.86 -4.24
CA ARG A 148 -7.42 -24.67 -5.23
C ARG A 148 -6.51 -25.70 -5.91
N GLU A 149 -5.31 -25.27 -6.31
CA GLU A 149 -4.38 -26.12 -7.06
C GLU A 149 -3.69 -27.17 -6.19
N ARG A 150 -3.44 -26.89 -4.92
CA ARG A 150 -2.60 -27.70 -4.03
C ARG A 150 -3.31 -28.22 -2.79
N GLY A 151 -4.52 -27.78 -2.52
CA GLY A 151 -5.31 -28.14 -1.33
C GLY A 151 -4.80 -27.51 -0.05
N SER A 152 -3.48 -27.40 0.13
CA SER A 152 -2.81 -26.82 1.31
C SER A 152 -1.76 -25.80 0.90
N LEU A 153 -1.76 -24.66 1.57
CA LEU A 153 -0.77 -23.59 1.36
C LEU A 153 0.61 -23.99 1.90
N LEU A 154 0.65 -24.71 3.01
CA LEU A 154 1.91 -25.25 3.57
C LEU A 154 2.52 -26.29 2.62
N ARG A 155 1.70 -27.18 2.05
CA ARG A 155 2.15 -28.15 1.05
C ARG A 155 2.68 -27.46 -0.21
N ALA A 156 1.96 -26.46 -0.71
CA ALA A 156 2.38 -25.68 -1.88
C ALA A 156 3.76 -25.05 -1.67
N ARG A 157 3.99 -24.46 -0.50
CA ARG A 157 5.27 -23.83 -0.17
C ARG A 157 6.41 -24.83 0.07
N ALA A 158 6.15 -25.95 0.71
CA ALA A 158 7.15 -27.01 0.86
C ALA A 158 7.66 -27.54 -0.50
N MET A 159 6.80 -27.60 -1.50
CA MET A 159 7.17 -27.97 -2.86
C MET A 159 7.97 -26.86 -3.58
N GLN A 160 7.65 -25.58 -3.36
CA GLN A 160 8.39 -24.44 -3.92
C GLN A 160 9.78 -24.29 -3.30
N ALA A 161 9.93 -24.55 -2.00
CA ALA A 161 11.22 -24.50 -1.30
C ALA A 161 12.23 -25.55 -1.81
N ARG A 162 11.77 -26.61 -2.47
CA ARG A 162 12.63 -27.62 -3.12
C ARG A 162 13.14 -27.18 -4.50
N ARG A 163 12.57 -26.13 -5.11
CA ARG A 163 13.14 -25.53 -6.31
C ARG A 163 14.29 -24.60 -5.89
N PRO A 164 15.45 -24.68 -6.54
CA PRO A 164 16.53 -23.72 -6.29
C PRO A 164 15.94 -22.31 -6.43
N ALA A 165 16.16 -21.47 -5.43
CA ALA A 165 15.80 -20.06 -5.51
C ALA A 165 16.61 -19.49 -6.69
N GLY A 166 15.97 -19.35 -7.84
CA GLY A 166 16.54 -18.63 -8.98
C GLY A 166 16.81 -17.22 -8.51
N LEU A 167 18.09 -16.85 -8.45
CA LEU A 167 18.63 -15.49 -8.38
C LEU A 167 17.78 -14.48 -7.56
N ALA A 168 17.61 -14.67 -6.28
CA ALA A 168 16.97 -13.68 -5.44
C ALA A 168 17.89 -13.23 -4.31
N GLY A 169 19.07 -12.74 -4.69
CA GLY A 169 19.93 -11.93 -3.81
C GLY A 169 19.47 -10.47 -3.69
N GLY A 170 18.28 -10.12 -4.20
CA GLY A 170 17.77 -8.76 -4.22
C GLY A 170 16.87 -8.42 -3.02
N SER A 171 16.87 -7.14 -2.67
CA SER A 171 15.96 -6.60 -1.65
C SER A 171 14.50 -6.75 -2.07
N PRO A 172 13.56 -7.15 -1.17
CA PRO A 172 12.13 -7.23 -1.50
C PRO A 172 11.48 -5.86 -1.74
N PHE A 173 12.08 -4.79 -1.25
CA PHE A 173 11.65 -3.41 -1.46
C PHE A 173 12.79 -2.58 -2.01
N LEU A 174 12.46 -1.69 -2.93
CA LEU A 174 13.38 -0.74 -3.55
C LEU A 174 12.88 0.68 -3.34
N THR A 175 13.81 1.63 -3.33
CA THR A 175 13.52 3.06 -3.28
C THR A 175 14.56 3.83 -4.10
N LEU A 176 14.39 5.14 -4.24
CA LEU A 176 15.43 6.02 -4.78
C LEU A 176 16.23 6.62 -3.62
N ARG A 177 17.54 6.70 -3.78
CA ARG A 177 18.46 7.27 -2.78
C ARG A 177 18.06 8.70 -2.38
N SER A 178 17.67 9.50 -3.35
CA SER A 178 17.25 10.90 -3.18
C SER A 178 15.76 11.09 -2.84
N GLY A 179 15.04 10.01 -2.49
CA GLY A 179 13.61 10.07 -2.14
C GLY A 179 12.67 9.74 -3.29
N MET A 180 11.44 9.39 -2.93
CA MET A 180 10.42 8.96 -3.92
C MET A 180 9.92 10.11 -4.80
N GLU A 181 9.98 11.34 -4.32
CA GLU A 181 9.64 12.54 -5.10
C GLU A 181 10.50 12.67 -6.36
N ARG A 182 11.74 12.16 -6.33
CA ARG A 182 12.65 12.15 -7.48
C ARG A 182 12.05 11.48 -8.72
N LEU A 183 11.27 10.40 -8.52
CA LEU A 183 10.58 9.72 -9.61
C LEU A 183 9.53 10.63 -10.26
N VAL A 184 8.73 11.32 -9.45
CA VAL A 184 7.69 12.25 -9.93
C VAL A 184 8.30 13.42 -10.68
N ARG A 185 9.37 14.01 -10.13
CA ARG A 185 10.11 15.12 -10.78
C ARG A 185 10.74 14.69 -12.10
N ALA A 186 11.26 13.47 -12.18
CA ALA A 186 11.84 12.94 -13.42
C ALA A 186 10.76 12.75 -14.50
N VAL A 187 9.60 12.19 -14.14
CA VAL A 187 8.45 12.11 -15.07
C VAL A 187 8.05 13.51 -15.56
N ALA A 188 7.89 14.47 -14.64
CA ALA A 188 7.50 15.83 -15.01
C ALA A 188 8.52 16.50 -15.94
N GLY A 189 9.82 16.25 -15.71
CA GLY A 189 10.91 16.79 -16.56
C GLY A 189 10.97 16.17 -17.95
N ASP A 190 10.48 14.93 -18.12
CA ASP A 190 10.44 14.25 -19.41
C ASP A 190 9.24 14.65 -20.29
N LEU A 191 8.24 15.30 -19.72
CA LEU A 191 7.01 15.72 -20.41
C LEU A 191 7.20 16.97 -21.30
N GLN A 192 8.15 16.96 -22.24
CA GLN A 192 8.51 18.12 -23.05
C GLN A 192 7.40 18.60 -24.02
N ARG A 193 6.48 17.73 -24.42
CA ARG A 193 5.37 18.04 -25.35
C ARG A 193 4.04 18.19 -24.64
N THR A 194 4.03 18.18 -23.31
CA THR A 194 2.83 18.18 -22.49
C THR A 194 2.72 19.48 -21.72
N VAL A 195 1.54 20.09 -21.74
CA VAL A 195 1.24 21.24 -20.89
C VAL A 195 0.82 20.73 -19.50
N VAL A 196 1.66 20.97 -18.49
CA VAL A 196 1.34 20.68 -17.10
C VAL A 196 0.70 21.94 -16.47
N ARG A 197 -0.54 21.81 -16.01
CA ARG A 197 -1.27 22.88 -15.31
C ARG A 197 -1.45 22.51 -13.84
N THR A 198 -0.74 23.15 -12.94
CA THR A 198 -0.97 23.07 -11.51
C THR A 198 -2.01 24.08 -11.05
N GLY A 199 -2.74 23.78 -9.97
CA GLY A 199 -3.81 24.66 -9.48
C GLY A 199 -5.09 24.67 -10.33
N ALA A 200 -5.15 23.89 -11.42
CA ALA A 200 -6.32 23.75 -12.27
C ALA A 200 -7.25 22.65 -11.75
N THR A 201 -8.39 23.03 -11.18
CA THR A 201 -9.36 22.08 -10.61
C THR A 201 -10.47 21.80 -11.61
N ALA A 202 -10.64 20.54 -12.01
CA ALA A 202 -11.77 20.09 -12.82
C ALA A 202 -13.05 19.98 -11.98
N LEU A 203 -14.16 20.47 -12.54
CA LEU A 203 -15.52 20.42 -11.96
C LEU A 203 -16.34 19.25 -12.50
N GLY A 204 -16.15 18.91 -13.76
CA GLY A 204 -16.92 17.88 -14.44
C GLY A 204 -16.34 17.47 -15.77
N ILE A 205 -16.80 16.33 -16.26
CA ILE A 205 -16.46 15.79 -17.58
C ILE A 205 -17.74 15.38 -18.27
N ALA A 206 -17.87 15.74 -19.54
CA ALA A 206 -19.01 15.37 -20.36
C ALA A 206 -18.55 14.92 -21.76
N PRO A 207 -19.30 14.02 -22.42
CA PRO A 207 -19.10 13.78 -23.86
C PRO A 207 -19.27 15.06 -24.64
N SER A 208 -18.45 15.27 -25.67
CA SER A 208 -18.49 16.37 -26.59
C SER A 208 -18.14 15.85 -28.00
N ASN A 209 -18.37 16.62 -29.03
CA ASN A 209 -18.23 16.35 -30.46
C ASN A 209 -17.09 15.38 -30.84
N GLY A 210 -17.29 14.06 -30.62
CA GLY A 210 -16.29 13.02 -30.89
C GLY A 210 -15.20 12.85 -29.84
N GLY A 211 -15.29 13.55 -28.69
CA GLY A 211 -14.35 13.50 -27.57
C GLY A 211 -15.02 13.82 -26.25
N PHE A 212 -14.34 14.59 -25.42
CA PHE A 212 -14.78 14.95 -24.08
C PHE A 212 -14.52 16.44 -23.81
N ALA A 213 -15.43 17.07 -23.09
CA ALA A 213 -15.25 18.41 -22.55
C ALA A 213 -14.99 18.33 -21.06
N ILE A 214 -14.03 19.10 -20.57
CA ILE A 214 -13.66 19.19 -19.15
C ILE A 214 -13.88 20.63 -18.71
N ASP A 215 -14.78 20.84 -17.75
CA ASP A 215 -15.06 22.16 -17.18
C ASP A 215 -14.14 22.37 -15.95
N LEU A 216 -13.47 23.52 -15.87
CA LEU A 216 -12.59 23.91 -14.75
C LEU A 216 -13.28 24.95 -13.85
N VAL A 217 -12.77 25.06 -12.60
CA VAL A 217 -13.30 26.01 -11.58
C VAL A 217 -13.20 27.48 -12.05
N ASP A 218 -12.18 27.81 -12.82
CA ASP A 218 -11.95 29.17 -13.35
C ASP A 218 -12.86 29.54 -14.54
N GLY A 219 -13.81 28.66 -14.90
CA GLY A 219 -14.70 28.84 -16.05
C GLY A 219 -14.10 28.37 -17.38
N THR A 220 -12.84 27.93 -17.39
CA THR A 220 -12.23 27.40 -18.63
C THR A 220 -12.86 26.06 -18.98
N ARG A 221 -13.14 25.86 -20.28
CA ARG A 221 -13.56 24.58 -20.86
C ARG A 221 -12.47 24.05 -21.77
N LEU A 222 -12.06 22.83 -21.54
CA LEU A 222 -11.06 22.11 -22.34
C LEU A 222 -11.77 21.05 -23.18
N GLU A 223 -11.41 20.92 -24.44
CA GLU A 223 -11.82 19.82 -25.31
C GLU A 223 -10.66 18.85 -25.48
N ALA A 224 -10.96 17.54 -25.45
CA ALA A 224 -9.95 16.49 -25.57
C ALA A 224 -10.50 15.28 -26.34
N ASP A 225 -9.68 14.65 -27.17
CA ASP A 225 -10.03 13.40 -27.85
C ASP A 225 -10.13 12.21 -26.88
N GLY A 226 -9.41 12.26 -25.77
CA GLY A 226 -9.45 11.24 -24.74
C GLY A 226 -9.10 11.78 -23.36
N VAL A 227 -9.57 11.10 -22.32
CA VAL A 227 -9.39 11.49 -20.91
C VAL A 227 -8.96 10.30 -20.06
N ILE A 228 -7.94 10.51 -19.24
CA ILE A 228 -7.54 9.58 -18.17
C ILE A 228 -7.76 10.26 -16.83
N LEU A 229 -8.58 9.67 -15.97
CA LEU A 229 -8.75 10.11 -14.59
C LEU A 229 -7.81 9.32 -13.67
N ALA A 230 -6.76 9.96 -13.20
CA ALA A 230 -5.79 9.38 -12.26
C ALA A 230 -5.95 9.98 -10.85
N VAL A 231 -7.19 10.22 -10.43
CA VAL A 231 -7.57 10.78 -9.14
C VAL A 231 -8.23 9.71 -8.26
N PRO A 232 -8.34 9.91 -6.91
CA PRO A 232 -9.10 9.00 -6.06
C PRO A 232 -10.52 8.76 -6.58
N ALA A 233 -11.05 7.53 -6.43
CA ALA A 233 -12.34 7.15 -7.00
C ALA A 233 -13.49 8.08 -6.58
N TRP A 234 -13.51 8.52 -5.33
CA TRP A 234 -14.51 9.49 -4.84
C TRP A 234 -14.40 10.89 -5.49
N ARG A 235 -13.20 11.28 -5.95
CA ARG A 235 -13.02 12.49 -6.77
C ARG A 235 -13.51 12.24 -8.20
N ALA A 236 -13.15 11.10 -8.79
CA ALA A 236 -13.66 10.71 -10.10
C ALA A 236 -15.20 10.63 -10.12
N ALA A 237 -15.82 10.13 -9.04
CA ALA A 237 -17.27 10.11 -8.89
C ALA A 237 -17.88 11.50 -9.06
N ARG A 238 -17.33 12.51 -8.40
CA ARG A 238 -17.80 13.91 -8.52
C ARG A 238 -17.69 14.44 -9.94
N LEU A 239 -16.61 14.14 -10.65
CA LEU A 239 -16.41 14.55 -12.04
C LEU A 239 -17.43 13.89 -12.97
N PHE A 240 -17.97 12.73 -12.58
CA PHE A 240 -18.92 11.94 -13.36
C PHE A 240 -20.39 12.17 -13.01
N GLU A 241 -20.69 12.90 -11.95
CA GLU A 241 -22.06 13.05 -11.41
C GLU A 241 -23.11 13.43 -12.46
N ARG A 242 -22.76 14.32 -13.37
CA ARG A 242 -23.72 14.87 -14.37
C ARG A 242 -23.86 13.99 -15.61
N SER A 243 -22.77 13.42 -16.11
CA SER A 243 -22.75 12.77 -17.43
C SER A 243 -22.60 11.25 -17.39
N PHE A 244 -22.07 10.70 -16.28
CA PHE A 244 -21.80 9.27 -16.12
C PHE A 244 -22.37 8.75 -14.79
N THR A 245 -23.61 9.08 -14.50
CA THR A 245 -24.26 8.90 -13.17
C THR A 245 -24.13 7.47 -12.62
N ARG A 246 -24.28 6.44 -13.46
CA ARG A 246 -24.12 5.04 -13.01
C ARG A 246 -22.66 4.74 -12.61
N ALA A 247 -21.69 5.20 -13.39
CA ALA A 247 -20.28 5.03 -13.06
C ALA A 247 -19.90 5.85 -11.82
N ALA A 248 -20.46 7.05 -11.65
CA ALA A 248 -20.30 7.85 -10.43
C ALA A 248 -20.79 7.12 -9.18
N ALA A 249 -21.93 6.47 -9.23
CA ALA A 249 -22.48 5.70 -8.11
C ALA A 249 -21.55 4.52 -7.71
N VAL A 250 -21.02 3.78 -8.68
CA VAL A 250 -20.07 2.68 -8.43
C VAL A 250 -18.77 3.21 -7.83
N LEU A 251 -18.22 4.30 -8.36
CA LEU A 251 -17.01 4.96 -7.86
C LEU A 251 -17.19 5.47 -6.42
N GLN A 252 -18.33 6.09 -6.12
CA GLN A 252 -18.66 6.60 -4.79
C GLN A 252 -18.79 5.48 -3.75
N ALA A 253 -19.20 4.28 -4.17
CA ALA A 253 -19.34 3.11 -3.33
C ALA A 253 -18.02 2.41 -3.00
N LEU A 254 -16.88 2.81 -3.60
CA LEU A 254 -15.57 2.28 -3.26
C LEU A 254 -15.10 2.84 -1.92
N PRO A 255 -14.91 2.01 -0.88
CA PRO A 255 -14.53 2.49 0.43
C PRO A 255 -13.06 2.93 0.45
N TYR A 256 -12.79 3.91 1.31
CA TYR A 256 -11.46 4.43 1.56
C TYR A 256 -11.17 4.53 3.05
N ALA A 257 -9.94 4.26 3.44
CA ALA A 257 -9.44 4.54 4.78
C ALA A 257 -8.60 5.83 4.80
N SER A 258 -8.70 6.54 5.91
CA SER A 258 -7.77 7.60 6.27
C SER A 258 -6.61 7.02 7.09
N SER A 259 -5.49 7.69 7.10
CA SER A 259 -4.36 7.38 7.98
C SER A 259 -3.55 8.63 8.30
N ALA A 260 -2.81 8.58 9.39
CA ALA A 260 -1.84 9.60 9.73
C ALA A 260 -0.50 8.95 10.08
N ALA A 261 0.58 9.69 9.87
CA ALA A 261 1.91 9.29 10.29
C ALA A 261 2.64 10.48 10.91
N VAL A 262 3.38 10.21 11.97
CA VAL A 262 4.29 11.18 12.59
C VAL A 262 5.71 10.74 12.30
N THR A 263 6.49 11.57 11.63
CA THR A 263 7.92 11.37 11.41
C THR A 263 8.69 12.25 12.39
N LEU A 264 9.57 11.63 13.17
CA LEU A 264 10.36 12.24 14.22
C LEU A 264 11.84 12.16 13.84
N VAL A 265 12.56 13.25 13.97
CA VAL A 265 14.01 13.34 13.75
C VAL A 265 14.69 13.38 15.10
N TYR A 266 15.66 12.50 15.31
CA TYR A 266 16.46 12.42 16.54
C TYR A 266 17.95 12.53 16.22
N ARG A 267 18.79 12.81 17.24
CA ARG A 267 20.20 12.46 17.16
C ARG A 267 20.33 10.93 17.11
N GLN A 268 21.22 10.40 16.31
CA GLN A 268 21.43 8.94 16.23
C GLN A 268 21.85 8.35 17.58
N SER A 269 22.60 9.13 18.41
CA SER A 269 22.95 8.74 19.78
C SER A 269 21.75 8.47 20.68
N ASP A 270 20.66 9.23 20.49
CA ASP A 270 19.44 9.12 21.30
C ASP A 270 18.63 7.85 20.95
N LEU A 271 18.82 7.32 19.75
CA LEU A 271 18.20 6.08 19.27
C LEU A 271 19.05 4.84 19.58
N ALA A 272 20.30 5.01 20.01
CA ALA A 272 21.19 3.90 20.31
C ALA A 272 20.62 3.01 21.43
N GLY A 273 20.52 1.70 21.14
CA GLY A 273 19.93 0.74 22.07
C GLY A 273 18.41 0.54 21.96
N PHE A 274 17.68 1.50 21.39
CA PHE A 274 16.22 1.44 21.22
C PHE A 274 15.79 1.00 19.81
N ALA A 275 16.42 1.59 18.79
CA ALA A 275 16.10 1.33 17.39
C ALA A 275 16.77 0.07 16.87
N ARG A 276 16.16 -1.10 17.12
CA ARG A 276 16.63 -2.39 16.61
C ARG A 276 15.83 -2.85 15.41
N GLY A 277 16.50 -3.42 14.41
CA GLY A 277 15.86 -3.89 13.18
C GLY A 277 15.21 -2.76 12.38
N ARG A 278 14.10 -3.06 11.70
CA ARG A 278 13.37 -2.12 10.83
C ARG A 278 12.21 -1.41 11.52
N GLY A 279 11.80 -1.92 12.68
CA GLY A 279 10.65 -1.41 13.40
C GLY A 279 9.80 -2.51 14.02
N PHE A 280 8.58 -2.13 14.40
CA PHE A 280 7.64 -3.08 14.98
C PHE A 280 6.20 -2.81 14.54
N LEU A 281 5.40 -3.87 14.54
CA LEU A 281 3.97 -3.86 14.24
C LEU A 281 3.17 -3.92 15.54
N VAL A 282 2.04 -3.24 15.57
CA VAL A 282 1.12 -3.23 16.71
C VAL A 282 -0.22 -3.82 16.27
N PRO A 283 -0.53 -5.06 16.70
CA PRO A 283 -1.81 -5.69 16.39
C PRO A 283 -2.99 -4.91 16.94
N ALA A 284 -4.13 -5.02 16.28
CA ALA A 284 -5.36 -4.39 16.70
C ALA A 284 -5.79 -4.74 18.12
N ARG A 285 -5.53 -5.99 18.52
CA ARG A 285 -5.87 -6.52 19.84
C ARG A 285 -5.15 -5.83 21.00
N GLU A 286 -4.01 -5.16 20.74
CA GLU A 286 -3.27 -4.41 21.76
C GLU A 286 -4.01 -3.12 22.19
N GLY A 287 -5.05 -2.69 21.44
CA GLY A 287 -5.86 -1.53 21.79
C GLY A 287 -5.14 -0.19 21.69
N ARG A 288 -3.92 -0.17 21.13
CA ARG A 288 -3.09 1.04 21.02
C ARG A 288 -3.48 1.93 19.85
N PRO A 289 -3.23 3.24 19.94
CA PRO A 289 -3.55 4.21 18.89
C PRO A 289 -2.67 4.07 17.64
N ILE A 290 -1.53 3.41 17.73
CA ILE A 290 -0.59 3.21 16.62
C ILE A 290 -0.75 1.81 16.00
N SER A 291 -0.40 1.67 14.73
CA SER A 291 -0.40 0.41 14.00
C SER A 291 1.00 -0.14 13.73
N ALA A 292 1.99 0.74 13.63
CA ALA A 292 3.39 0.37 13.39
C ALA A 292 4.34 1.50 13.75
N VAL A 293 5.59 1.14 13.97
CA VAL A 293 6.74 2.05 14.03
C VAL A 293 7.81 1.56 13.07
N THR A 294 8.37 2.46 12.27
CA THR A 294 9.51 2.18 11.39
C THR A 294 10.72 3.00 11.81
N TRP A 295 11.85 2.35 12.00
CA TRP A 295 13.16 2.98 12.11
C TRP A 295 13.66 3.27 10.69
N VAL A 296 13.31 4.46 10.17
CA VAL A 296 13.46 4.78 8.75
C VAL A 296 14.93 4.70 8.30
N THR A 297 15.85 5.24 9.09
CA THR A 297 17.30 5.21 8.79
C THR A 297 17.91 3.81 8.88
N ASN A 298 17.34 2.92 9.70
CA ASN A 298 17.71 1.51 9.69
C ASN A 298 17.22 0.78 8.43
N LYS A 299 16.09 1.21 7.89
CA LYS A 299 15.51 0.67 6.65
C LYS A 299 16.22 1.23 5.41
N PHE A 300 16.40 2.55 5.37
CA PHE A 300 17.00 3.32 4.27
C PHE A 300 17.99 4.37 4.82
N PRO A 301 19.28 4.03 4.94
CA PRO A 301 20.28 4.93 5.55
C PRO A 301 20.38 6.30 4.85
N ALA A 302 20.20 6.33 3.54
CA ALA A 302 20.30 7.55 2.73
C ALA A 302 19.20 8.60 3.03
N ARG A 303 18.28 8.35 3.97
CA ARG A 303 17.24 9.32 4.35
C ARG A 303 17.73 10.40 5.30
N ALA A 304 18.88 10.22 5.94
CA ALA A 304 19.49 11.24 6.82
C ALA A 304 21.02 11.07 6.89
N PRO A 305 21.76 12.11 7.28
CA PRO A 305 23.15 12.00 7.69
C PRO A 305 23.33 11.01 8.85
N GLU A 306 24.53 10.42 8.99
CA GLU A 306 24.81 9.36 9.99
C GLU A 306 24.58 9.78 11.45
N HIS A 307 24.69 11.07 11.76
CA HIS A 307 24.46 11.59 13.11
C HIS A 307 22.98 11.81 13.45
N LEU A 308 22.08 11.60 12.48
CA LEU A 308 20.63 11.72 12.64
C LEU A 308 19.92 10.39 12.38
N GLY A 309 18.84 10.18 13.10
CA GLY A 309 17.96 9.04 12.96
C GLY A 309 16.52 9.46 12.77
N LEU A 310 15.78 8.73 11.91
CA LEU A 310 14.38 8.98 11.64
C LEU A 310 13.53 7.83 12.16
N VAL A 311 12.44 8.21 12.82
CA VAL A 311 11.40 7.30 13.32
C VAL A 311 10.07 7.72 12.72
N ARG A 312 9.34 6.77 12.14
CA ARG A 312 8.00 7.03 11.62
C ARG A 312 6.98 6.17 12.36
N VAL A 313 6.02 6.83 12.99
CA VAL A 313 4.92 6.24 13.76
C VAL A 313 3.65 6.32 12.93
N PHE A 314 2.97 5.20 12.70
CA PHE A 314 1.77 5.11 11.88
C PHE A 314 0.52 4.98 12.76
N PHE A 315 -0.47 5.79 12.46
CA PHE A 315 -1.78 5.80 13.12
C PHE A 315 -2.86 5.28 12.19
N ARG A 316 -3.93 4.75 12.78
CA ARG A 316 -5.23 4.59 12.13
C ARG A 316 -6.20 5.55 12.83
N ALA A 317 -6.72 6.52 12.11
CA ALA A 317 -7.58 7.55 12.68
C ALA A 317 -8.76 6.96 13.48
N GLU A 318 -9.44 5.95 12.94
CA GLU A 318 -10.55 5.26 13.57
C GLU A 318 -10.19 4.55 14.89
N ARG A 319 -8.95 4.05 15.02
CA ARG A 319 -8.52 3.35 16.24
C ARG A 319 -7.95 4.25 17.31
N ALA A 320 -7.44 5.38 16.91
CA ALA A 320 -6.82 6.32 17.83
C ALA A 320 -7.87 7.14 18.61
N GLY A 321 -9.15 7.06 18.27
CA GLY A 321 -10.14 8.06 18.71
C GLY A 321 -9.75 9.46 18.22
N LEU A 322 -8.75 9.53 17.33
CA LEU A 322 -8.23 10.75 16.73
C LEU A 322 -8.97 10.92 15.40
N SER A 323 -9.75 11.97 15.30
CA SER A 323 -10.38 12.36 14.03
C SER A 323 -9.31 12.81 13.03
N ASP A 324 -9.67 12.87 11.75
CA ASP A 324 -8.80 13.43 10.71
C ASP A 324 -8.36 14.87 11.06
N ASP A 325 -9.12 15.56 11.94
CA ASP A 325 -8.90 16.94 12.41
C ASP A 325 -8.13 17.04 13.73
N ALA A 326 -7.66 15.94 14.32
CA ALA A 326 -6.90 16.00 15.57
C ALA A 326 -5.71 16.98 15.47
N PRO A 327 -5.48 17.86 16.45
CA PRO A 327 -4.33 18.78 16.43
C PRO A 327 -3.00 18.06 16.23
N THR A 328 -2.08 18.70 15.51
CA THR A 328 -0.75 18.14 15.24
C THR A 328 -0.02 17.77 16.52
N GLU A 329 -0.11 18.63 17.53
CA GLU A 329 0.50 18.45 18.84
C GLU A 329 0.01 17.20 19.56
N ILE A 330 -1.26 16.86 19.41
CA ILE A 330 -1.86 15.63 19.97
C ILE A 330 -1.27 14.40 19.32
N LEU A 331 -1.16 14.37 17.99
CA LEU A 331 -0.57 13.25 17.29
C LEU A 331 0.90 13.06 17.66
N VAL A 332 1.67 14.14 17.76
CA VAL A 332 3.07 14.11 18.19
C VAL A 332 3.16 13.59 19.63
N ALA A 333 2.37 14.13 20.55
CA ALA A 333 2.37 13.72 21.96
C ALA A 333 2.05 12.21 22.11
N VAL A 334 1.04 11.71 21.37
CA VAL A 334 0.69 10.28 21.35
C VAL A 334 1.84 9.45 20.78
N ALA A 335 2.48 9.87 19.68
CA ALA A 335 3.62 9.16 19.12
C ALA A 335 4.79 9.04 20.11
N LEU A 336 5.12 10.12 20.83
CA LEU A 336 6.14 10.12 21.86
C LEU A 336 5.78 9.20 23.04
N GLN A 337 4.54 9.27 23.50
CA GLN A 337 4.05 8.40 24.57
C GLN A 337 4.13 6.92 24.20
N GLU A 338 3.77 6.59 22.96
CA GLU A 338 3.83 5.21 22.44
C GLU A 338 5.28 4.70 22.35
N LEU A 339 6.23 5.54 21.90
CA LEU A 339 7.64 5.20 21.86
C LEU A 339 8.24 5.02 23.27
N ARG A 340 7.88 5.90 24.21
CA ARG A 340 8.26 5.76 25.63
C ARG A 340 7.75 4.45 26.22
N SER A 341 6.49 4.12 25.97
CA SER A 341 5.85 2.92 26.49
C SER A 341 6.35 1.62 25.84
N ALA A 342 6.58 1.62 24.51
CA ALA A 342 6.94 0.41 23.77
C ALA A 342 8.41 0.04 23.86
N VAL A 343 9.30 1.02 23.84
CA VAL A 343 10.76 0.81 23.76
C VAL A 343 11.55 1.58 24.81
N GLY A 344 10.91 2.43 25.65
CA GLY A 344 11.59 3.21 26.69
C GLY A 344 12.31 4.46 26.18
N LEU A 345 12.07 4.91 24.95
CA LEU A 345 12.69 6.08 24.36
C LEU A 345 12.17 7.35 25.04
N GLN A 346 13.01 8.03 25.82
CA GLN A 346 12.68 9.25 26.59
C GLN A 346 13.14 10.54 25.91
N ALA A 347 14.06 10.45 24.96
CA ALA A 347 14.63 11.61 24.29
C ALA A 347 13.55 12.40 23.54
N GLU A 348 13.70 13.72 23.54
CA GLU A 348 12.84 14.60 22.73
C GLU A 348 13.40 14.68 21.30
N PRO A 349 12.53 14.65 20.27
CA PRO A 349 12.96 14.75 18.89
C PRO A 349 13.46 16.19 18.59
N LEU A 350 14.40 16.31 17.68
CA LEU A 350 14.87 17.58 17.13
C LEU A 350 13.80 18.23 16.24
N HIS A 351 12.96 17.39 15.59
CA HIS A 351 11.91 17.85 14.70
C HIS A 351 10.80 16.78 14.59
N ALA A 352 9.58 17.24 14.38
CA ALA A 352 8.41 16.37 14.20
C ALA A 352 7.54 16.87 13.05
N ILE A 353 7.15 15.98 12.16
CA ILE A 353 6.26 16.26 11.03
C ILE A 353 5.08 15.29 11.04
N VAL A 354 3.89 15.81 10.87
CA VAL A 354 2.65 15.03 10.74
C VAL A 354 2.22 14.99 9.29
N SER A 355 2.08 13.79 8.75
CA SER A 355 1.51 13.54 7.43
C SER A 355 0.10 12.98 7.59
N ARG A 356 -0.89 13.65 7.00
CA ARG A 356 -2.30 13.24 7.03
C ARG A 356 -2.74 12.75 5.66
N HIS A 357 -3.47 11.68 5.63
CA HIS A 357 -3.93 11.02 4.41
C HIS A 357 -5.43 10.75 4.50
N GLU A 358 -6.20 11.82 4.38
CA GLU A 358 -7.67 11.74 4.41
C GLU A 358 -8.18 11.00 3.18
N ARG A 359 -8.96 9.93 3.40
CA ARG A 359 -9.56 9.11 2.35
C ARG A 359 -8.58 8.81 1.20
N ALA A 360 -7.34 8.42 1.55
CA ALA A 360 -6.28 8.23 0.58
C ALA A 360 -6.04 6.76 0.20
N LEU A 361 -6.44 5.82 1.05
CA LEU A 361 -6.18 4.39 0.87
C LEU A 361 -7.46 3.64 0.48
N PRO A 362 -7.63 3.26 -0.80
CA PRO A 362 -8.79 2.48 -1.24
C PRO A 362 -8.80 1.11 -0.56
N GLN A 363 -9.97 0.69 -0.10
CA GLN A 363 -10.19 -0.56 0.59
C GLN A 363 -10.80 -1.57 -0.36
N TYR A 364 -10.06 -2.62 -0.68
CA TYR A 364 -10.50 -3.70 -1.56
C TYR A 364 -11.38 -4.70 -0.78
N CYS A 365 -12.54 -4.23 -0.32
CA CYS A 365 -13.49 -5.05 0.40
C CYS A 365 -14.09 -6.15 -0.47
N VAL A 366 -14.67 -7.17 0.15
CA VAL A 366 -15.42 -8.23 -0.53
C VAL A 366 -16.38 -7.62 -1.56
N GLY A 367 -16.38 -8.15 -2.78
CA GLY A 367 -17.11 -7.60 -3.92
C GLY A 367 -16.38 -6.50 -4.70
N HIS A 368 -15.14 -6.15 -4.34
CA HIS A 368 -14.37 -5.11 -5.06
C HIS A 368 -14.17 -5.44 -6.54
N ARG A 369 -13.83 -6.68 -6.86
CA ARG A 369 -13.62 -7.12 -8.25
C ARG A 369 -14.87 -6.94 -9.11
N GLN A 370 -16.04 -7.25 -8.56
CA GLN A 370 -17.33 -7.09 -9.25
C GLN A 370 -17.61 -5.60 -9.52
N ARG A 371 -17.39 -4.73 -8.53
CA ARG A 371 -17.56 -3.27 -8.70
C ARG A 371 -16.63 -2.71 -9.77
N VAL A 372 -15.37 -3.14 -9.80
CA VAL A 372 -14.41 -2.71 -10.84
C VAL A 372 -14.80 -3.26 -12.21
N ALA A 373 -15.28 -4.49 -12.31
CA ALA A 373 -15.77 -5.07 -13.56
C ALA A 373 -17.02 -4.33 -14.09
N GLU A 374 -17.98 -4.02 -13.21
CA GLU A 374 -19.15 -3.20 -13.56
C GLU A 374 -18.74 -1.83 -14.07
N LEU A 375 -17.83 -1.16 -13.35
CA LEU A 375 -17.30 0.15 -13.76
C LEU A 375 -16.65 0.11 -15.14
N ARG A 376 -15.84 -0.91 -15.42
CA ARG A 376 -15.24 -1.09 -16.75
C ARG A 376 -16.28 -1.35 -17.84
N SER A 377 -17.31 -2.13 -17.55
CA SER A 377 -18.43 -2.34 -18.48
C SER A 377 -19.17 -1.05 -18.79
N LEU A 378 -19.44 -0.21 -17.77
CA LEU A 378 -20.10 1.08 -17.96
C LEU A 378 -19.26 2.05 -18.80
N LEU A 379 -17.94 2.08 -18.58
CA LEU A 379 -17.02 2.93 -19.31
C LEU A 379 -16.67 2.39 -20.70
N GLY A 380 -16.87 1.10 -20.96
CA GLY A 380 -16.66 0.47 -22.27
C GLY A 380 -17.49 1.08 -23.39
N SER A 381 -18.62 1.74 -23.09
CA SER A 381 -19.43 2.49 -24.04
C SER A 381 -18.83 3.85 -24.42
N TRP A 382 -17.72 4.25 -23.79
CA TRP A 382 -17.06 5.54 -23.96
C TRP A 382 -15.59 5.37 -24.37
N PRO A 383 -15.31 4.94 -25.63
CA PRO A 383 -13.93 4.80 -26.09
C PRO A 383 -13.16 6.11 -25.91
N GLY A 384 -11.93 6.03 -25.39
CA GLY A 384 -11.12 7.21 -25.07
C GLY A 384 -11.31 7.75 -23.65
N LEU A 385 -12.15 7.13 -22.79
CA LEU A 385 -12.25 7.46 -21.36
C LEU A 385 -11.71 6.31 -20.53
N ALA A 386 -10.73 6.60 -19.67
CA ALA A 386 -10.11 5.57 -18.81
C ALA A 386 -9.87 6.07 -17.38
N LEU A 387 -9.77 5.12 -16.47
CA LEU A 387 -9.42 5.33 -15.07
C LEU A 387 -8.07 4.71 -14.76
N ALA A 388 -7.26 5.38 -13.95
CA ALA A 388 -5.97 4.89 -13.48
C ALA A 388 -5.79 5.14 -11.98
N GLY A 389 -4.92 4.36 -11.35
CA GLY A 389 -4.51 4.57 -9.96
C GLY A 389 -4.90 3.46 -9.00
N ALA A 390 -4.69 3.73 -7.72
CA ALA A 390 -4.74 2.75 -6.63
C ALA A 390 -6.11 2.11 -6.38
N ALA A 391 -7.20 2.69 -6.91
CA ALA A 391 -8.55 2.21 -6.61
C ALA A 391 -8.98 0.95 -7.37
N TYR A 392 -8.22 0.47 -8.36
CA TYR A 392 -8.72 -0.50 -9.34
C TYR A 392 -7.96 -1.83 -9.36
N ASP A 393 -6.61 -1.81 -9.54
CA ASP A 393 -5.83 -3.00 -9.84
C ASP A 393 -4.64 -3.25 -8.90
N GLY A 394 -4.54 -2.50 -7.82
CA GLY A 394 -3.49 -2.61 -6.82
C GLY A 394 -3.10 -1.25 -6.25
N VAL A 395 -2.75 -1.25 -4.97
CA VAL A 395 -2.50 -0.02 -4.18
C VAL A 395 -1.02 0.39 -4.18
N GLY A 396 -0.12 -0.45 -4.67
CA GLY A 396 1.32 -0.17 -4.65
C GLY A 396 1.74 0.79 -5.76
N VAL A 397 2.89 1.45 -5.58
CA VAL A 397 3.46 2.38 -6.56
C VAL A 397 3.59 1.73 -7.95
N SER A 398 4.16 0.51 -8.02
CA SER A 398 4.26 -0.23 -9.29
C SER A 398 2.89 -0.55 -9.92
N ASP A 399 1.88 -0.83 -9.09
CA ASP A 399 0.52 -1.12 -9.59
C ASP A 399 -0.11 0.15 -10.20
N CYS A 400 0.08 1.30 -9.55
CA CYS A 400 -0.42 2.59 -10.04
C CYS A 400 0.24 2.98 -11.36
N ILE A 401 1.56 2.79 -11.50
CA ILE A 401 2.29 3.04 -12.75
C ILE A 401 1.76 2.13 -13.86
N ALA A 402 1.67 0.83 -13.62
CA ALA A 402 1.11 -0.12 -14.59
C ALA A 402 -0.35 0.19 -14.96
N SER A 403 -1.14 0.69 -14.01
CA SER A 403 -2.51 1.16 -14.25
C SER A 403 -2.53 2.38 -15.19
N GLY A 404 -1.60 3.32 -15.00
CA GLY A 404 -1.44 4.48 -15.89
C GLY A 404 -1.10 4.08 -17.33
N TRP A 405 -0.14 3.16 -17.51
CA TRP A 405 0.21 2.65 -18.85
C TRP A 405 -0.97 1.98 -19.54
N ARG A 406 -1.68 1.07 -18.85
CA ARG A 406 -2.88 0.43 -19.42
C ARG A 406 -3.98 1.44 -19.79
N ALA A 407 -4.18 2.47 -18.96
CA ALA A 407 -5.15 3.51 -19.24
C ALA A 407 -4.76 4.33 -20.49
N ALA A 408 -3.48 4.65 -20.65
CA ALA A 408 -2.98 5.35 -21.84
C ALA A 408 -3.18 4.52 -23.12
N GLU A 409 -2.83 3.24 -23.10
CA GLU A 409 -3.06 2.31 -24.21
C GLU A 409 -4.56 2.22 -24.57
N ALA A 410 -5.43 2.06 -23.58
CA ALA A 410 -6.87 1.97 -23.80
C ALA A 410 -7.45 3.27 -24.42
N VAL A 411 -7.00 4.43 -23.97
CA VAL A 411 -7.42 5.72 -24.53
C VAL A 411 -6.96 5.88 -25.98
N LEU A 412 -5.70 5.55 -26.28
CA LEU A 412 -5.17 5.63 -27.65
C LEU A 412 -5.91 4.70 -28.61
N GLN A 413 -6.19 3.46 -28.20
CA GLN A 413 -7.00 2.52 -28.98
C GLN A 413 -8.43 3.05 -29.21
N GLY A 414 -9.05 3.63 -28.18
CA GLY A 414 -10.38 4.21 -28.27
C GLY A 414 -10.47 5.42 -29.21
N ILE A 415 -9.45 6.27 -29.23
CA ILE A 415 -9.34 7.39 -30.18
C ILE A 415 -9.22 6.86 -31.62
N GLY A 416 -8.32 5.90 -31.86
CA GLY A 416 -8.13 5.30 -33.19
C GLY A 416 -9.40 4.62 -33.74
N ALA A 417 -10.13 3.90 -32.89
CA ALA A 417 -11.39 3.25 -33.26
C ALA A 417 -12.46 4.28 -33.68
N ARG A 418 -12.60 5.42 -33.00
CA ARG A 418 -13.55 6.49 -33.39
C ARG A 418 -13.20 7.12 -34.70
N GLN A 419 -11.92 7.37 -34.97
CA GLN A 419 -11.45 7.95 -36.24
C GLN A 419 -11.69 7.02 -37.45
N SER A 420 -11.69 5.70 -37.25
CA SER A 420 -11.96 4.72 -38.31
C SER A 420 -13.44 4.57 -38.62
N VAL A 421 -14.35 4.83 -37.71
CA VAL A 421 -15.81 4.76 -37.91
C VAL A 421 -16.35 6.08 -38.54
N GLY A 422 -15.63 7.19 -38.40
CA GLY A 422 -16.03 8.49 -38.97
C GLY A 422 -15.53 8.74 -40.40
N ARG A 423 -14.85 7.75 -40.99
CA ARG A 423 -14.47 7.73 -42.42
C ARG A 423 -15.38 6.77 -43.17
#